data_a4280d2e505e332a9f2ccbee79ab295b
#
_entry.id   a4280d2e505e332a9f2ccbee79ab295b
#
_cell.length_a   1.000
_cell.length_b   1.000
_cell.length_c   1.000
_cell.angle_alpha   90.00
_cell.angle_beta   90.00
_cell.angle_gamma   90.00
#
_symmetry.space_group_name_H-M   'P 1'
#
loop_
_entity.id
_entity.type
_entity.pdbx_description
1 polymer ?
#
loop_
_entity_poly.entity_id
_entity_poly.type
_entity_poly.pdbx_seq_one_letter_code
_entity_poly.pdbx_strand_id
1 'polypeptide(L)'
;MPALELKDVAKTFTMHLQGGLKLPVLRDVSLKAEPGQCLVLTGPSGAGKSSILKLIYGNYRCDEGAILVRDGDATVDLATAAPRRILAVRRRALGYVTQFLRAVPRVSALDIVAEPLIAEGAVTAEATEAAAAMLKRFNVPERLWSLPPATFSGGEQQRINLARGLLPEHPILLLDEPTASLDAKNRAVVVDIVRERKARGAAIVAIVHDEQVRDDIADVAVDVTRFATAA
;
A
#
# COMPACT_ATOMS: atom_id res chain seq x y z
N MET A 1 -3.94 1.00 21.42
CA MET A 1 -3.20 2.14 20.82
C MET A 1 -3.15 1.91 19.32
N PRO A 2 -3.56 2.86 18.47
CA PRO A 2 -3.63 2.66 17.03
C PRO A 2 -2.26 2.26 16.45
N ALA A 3 -2.28 1.48 15.37
CA ALA A 3 -1.08 1.16 14.62
C ALA A 3 -0.63 2.34 13.76
N LEU A 4 -1.62 3.11 13.27
CA LEU A 4 -1.43 4.32 12.46
C LEU A 4 -2.43 5.39 12.91
N GLU A 5 -1.96 6.63 13.07
CA GLU A 5 -2.81 7.79 13.37
C GLU A 5 -2.34 9.02 12.58
N LEU A 6 -3.25 9.64 11.83
CA LEU A 6 -3.07 10.96 11.24
C LEU A 6 -3.79 11.99 12.10
N LYS A 7 -3.14 13.12 12.36
CA LYS A 7 -3.69 14.25 13.14
C LYS A 7 -3.54 15.53 12.34
N ASP A 8 -4.66 16.10 11.92
CA ASP A 8 -4.78 17.40 11.25
C ASP A 8 -3.79 17.57 10.09
N VAL A 9 -3.62 16.48 9.29
CA VAL A 9 -2.65 16.44 8.20
C VAL A 9 -3.15 17.26 7.02
N ALA A 10 -2.29 18.16 6.51
CA ALA A 10 -2.55 18.94 5.30
C ALA A 10 -1.51 18.70 4.23
N LYS A 11 -1.96 18.84 2.95
CA LYS A 11 -1.10 18.74 1.77
C LYS A 11 -1.48 19.71 0.68
N THR A 12 -0.51 20.53 0.29
CA THR A 12 -0.57 21.44 -0.86
C THR A 12 0.54 21.09 -1.84
N PHE A 13 0.24 21.00 -3.12
CA PHE A 13 1.24 20.85 -4.17
C PHE A 13 1.56 22.21 -4.79
N THR A 14 2.85 22.43 -5.10
CA THR A 14 3.30 23.62 -5.82
C THR A 14 3.63 23.23 -7.26
N MET A 15 2.91 23.80 -8.21
CA MET A 15 3.08 23.57 -9.65
C MET A 15 4.18 24.51 -10.18
N HIS A 16 5.45 24.12 -10.02
CA HIS A 16 6.60 24.98 -10.38
C HIS A 16 6.60 25.39 -11.84
N LEU A 17 6.19 24.50 -12.75
CA LEU A 17 6.10 24.77 -14.20
C LEU A 17 4.94 25.71 -14.58
N GLN A 18 4.04 25.99 -13.65
CA GLN A 18 2.89 26.89 -13.84
C GLN A 18 3.01 28.12 -12.91
N GLY A 19 4.19 28.73 -12.86
CA GLY A 19 4.39 29.95 -12.09
C GLY A 19 4.30 29.81 -10.58
N GLY A 20 4.47 28.61 -10.03
CA GLY A 20 4.41 28.37 -8.59
C GLY A 20 2.98 28.29 -8.04
N LEU A 21 1.97 28.02 -8.87
CA LEU A 21 0.59 27.85 -8.45
C LEU A 21 0.50 26.83 -7.32
N LYS A 22 -0.13 27.20 -6.22
CA LYS A 22 -0.41 26.33 -5.06
C LYS A 22 -1.75 25.63 -5.25
N LEU A 23 -1.73 24.31 -5.24
CA LEU A 23 -2.90 23.46 -5.32
C LEU A 23 -3.09 22.74 -3.96
N PRO A 24 -3.93 23.25 -3.06
CA PRO A 24 -4.28 22.55 -1.84
C PRO A 24 -5.11 21.32 -2.21
N VAL A 25 -4.77 20.15 -1.67
CA VAL A 25 -5.44 18.88 -1.99
C VAL A 25 -6.12 18.28 -0.77
N LEU A 26 -5.49 18.39 0.40
CA LEU A 26 -5.98 17.81 1.64
C LEU A 26 -5.82 18.81 2.79
N ARG A 27 -6.83 18.87 3.67
CA ARG A 27 -6.80 19.65 4.90
C ARG A 27 -7.46 18.87 6.02
N ASP A 28 -6.92 19.03 7.24
CA ASP A 28 -7.46 18.51 8.51
C ASP A 28 -7.72 16.98 8.46
N VAL A 29 -6.87 16.22 7.75
CA VAL A 29 -7.00 14.77 7.66
C VAL A 29 -6.69 14.16 9.01
N SER A 30 -7.74 13.66 9.68
CA SER A 30 -7.63 12.97 10.96
C SER A 30 -8.30 11.61 10.84
N LEU A 31 -7.52 10.52 10.97
CA LEU A 31 -7.97 9.15 10.89
C LEU A 31 -7.06 8.22 11.72
N LYS A 32 -7.59 7.06 12.09
CA LYS A 32 -6.87 6.03 12.85
C LYS A 32 -7.13 4.67 12.25
N ALA A 33 -6.10 3.83 12.20
CA ALA A 33 -6.22 2.42 11.90
C ALA A 33 -5.70 1.61 13.09
N GLU A 34 -6.60 0.80 13.65
CA GLU A 34 -6.29 -0.07 14.79
C GLU A 34 -5.73 -1.43 14.30
N PRO A 35 -4.94 -2.12 15.11
CA PRO A 35 -4.52 -3.48 14.80
C PRO A 35 -5.70 -4.41 14.50
N GLY A 36 -5.60 -5.20 13.44
CA GLY A 36 -6.67 -6.10 12.99
C GLY A 36 -7.83 -5.42 12.27
N GLN A 37 -7.72 -4.13 11.95
CA GLN A 37 -8.75 -3.33 11.29
C GLN A 37 -8.36 -2.99 9.85
N CYS A 38 -9.34 -3.03 8.94
CA CYS A 38 -9.24 -2.49 7.60
C CYS A 38 -10.06 -1.20 7.47
N LEU A 39 -9.37 -0.08 7.28
CA LEU A 39 -9.95 1.23 7.00
C LEU A 39 -9.93 1.44 5.48
N VAL A 40 -11.11 1.61 4.88
CA VAL A 40 -11.23 1.87 3.44
C VAL A 40 -11.49 3.36 3.19
N LEU A 41 -10.63 3.96 2.37
CA LEU A 41 -10.79 5.33 1.90
C LEU A 41 -11.73 5.35 0.70
N THR A 42 -12.86 6.08 0.82
CA THR A 42 -13.88 6.22 -0.21
C THR A 42 -13.92 7.64 -0.76
N GLY A 43 -14.65 7.85 -1.87
CA GLY A 43 -14.80 9.15 -2.54
C GLY A 43 -14.45 9.10 -4.03
N PRO A 44 -14.78 10.15 -4.79
CA PRO A 44 -14.57 10.19 -6.24
C PRO A 44 -13.07 10.16 -6.61
N SER A 45 -12.80 9.92 -7.89
CA SER A 45 -11.44 10.07 -8.43
C SER A 45 -10.96 11.52 -8.23
N GLY A 46 -9.70 11.69 -7.88
CA GLY A 46 -9.13 13.02 -7.60
C GLY A 46 -9.35 13.55 -6.17
N ALA A 47 -10.17 12.91 -5.33
CA ALA A 47 -10.44 13.36 -3.95
C ALA A 47 -9.23 13.31 -2.99
N GLY A 48 -8.06 12.83 -3.43
CA GLY A 48 -6.86 12.78 -2.60
C GLY A 48 -6.58 11.44 -1.91
N LYS A 49 -7.36 10.37 -2.18
CA LYS A 49 -7.19 9.05 -1.55
C LYS A 49 -5.74 8.52 -1.65
N SER A 50 -5.20 8.41 -2.87
CA SER A 50 -3.80 7.95 -3.08
C SER A 50 -2.78 8.93 -2.51
N SER A 51 -3.12 10.23 -2.36
CA SER A 51 -2.26 11.21 -1.69
C SER A 51 -2.14 10.91 -0.20
N ILE A 52 -3.23 10.46 0.46
CA ILE A 52 -3.19 10.01 1.86
C ILE A 52 -2.26 8.80 2.00
N LEU A 53 -2.39 7.77 1.15
CA LEU A 53 -1.49 6.60 1.21
C LEU A 53 -0.02 7.00 0.98
N LYS A 54 0.25 7.90 0.04
CA LYS A 54 1.61 8.39 -0.25
C LYS A 54 2.19 9.25 0.88
N LEU A 55 1.35 9.98 1.62
CA LEU A 55 1.73 10.70 2.84
C LEU A 55 2.09 9.72 3.95
N ILE A 56 1.25 8.72 4.21
CA ILE A 56 1.51 7.67 5.21
C ILE A 56 2.80 6.92 4.89
N TYR A 57 3.03 6.59 3.62
CA TYR A 57 4.26 5.91 3.19
C TYR A 57 5.48 6.83 3.19
N GLY A 58 5.29 8.17 3.37
CA GLY A 58 6.34 9.18 3.34
C GLY A 58 6.90 9.44 1.94
N ASN A 59 6.17 9.13 0.87
CA ASN A 59 6.50 9.53 -0.50
C ASN A 59 6.23 11.02 -0.73
N TYR A 60 5.25 11.57 -0.02
CA TYR A 60 4.98 12.99 0.03
C TYR A 60 5.34 13.54 1.40
N ARG A 61 5.92 14.72 1.42
CA ARG A 61 6.14 15.46 2.66
C ARG A 61 4.81 16.00 3.16
N CYS A 62 4.53 15.81 4.44
CA CYS A 62 3.44 16.45 5.15
C CYS A 62 3.75 17.95 5.28
N ASP A 63 2.77 18.81 5.04
CA ASP A 63 2.95 20.26 5.18
C ASP A 63 2.54 20.73 6.58
N GLU A 64 1.47 20.14 7.17
CA GLU A 64 0.98 20.39 8.51
C GLU A 64 0.49 19.08 9.15
N GLY A 65 0.41 19.06 10.48
CA GLY A 65 -0.09 17.91 11.26
C GLY A 65 0.97 16.85 11.56
N ALA A 66 0.53 15.67 12.00
CA ALA A 66 1.39 14.56 12.38
C ALA A 66 0.92 13.25 11.76
N ILE A 67 1.87 12.36 11.42
CA ILE A 67 1.63 11.01 10.90
C ILE A 67 2.33 10.02 11.82
N LEU A 68 1.59 9.48 12.78
CA LEU A 68 2.11 8.62 13.83
C LEU A 68 2.01 7.15 13.42
N VAL A 69 3.14 6.48 13.34
CA VAL A 69 3.26 5.06 12.96
C VAL A 69 3.88 4.31 14.12
N ARG A 70 3.24 3.20 14.53
CA ARG A 70 3.80 2.29 15.51
C ARG A 70 4.88 1.41 14.88
N ASP A 71 6.10 1.43 15.46
CA ASP A 71 7.25 0.66 15.03
C ASP A 71 7.79 -0.13 16.23
N GLY A 72 7.27 -1.33 16.47
CA GLY A 72 7.44 -2.08 17.71
C GLY A 72 6.75 -1.38 18.88
N ASP A 73 7.51 -1.12 19.93
CA ASP A 73 7.03 -0.40 21.13
C ASP A 73 7.10 1.12 21.00
N ALA A 74 7.72 1.64 19.93
CA ALA A 74 7.86 3.06 19.68
C ALA A 74 6.79 3.60 18.75
N THR A 75 6.48 4.88 18.88
CA THR A 75 5.69 5.66 17.89
C THR A 75 6.62 6.63 17.19
N VAL A 76 6.56 6.66 15.87
CA VAL A 76 7.36 7.54 15.01
C VAL A 76 6.44 8.48 14.26
N ASP A 77 6.68 9.79 14.37
CA ASP A 77 6.00 10.78 13.54
C ASP A 77 6.74 10.93 12.20
N LEU A 78 6.13 10.45 11.12
CA LEU A 78 6.71 10.51 9.78
C LEU A 78 6.70 11.92 9.17
N ALA A 79 5.88 12.85 9.70
CA ALA A 79 5.85 14.23 9.23
C ALA A 79 7.16 14.97 9.54
N THR A 80 7.79 14.62 10.66
CA THR A 80 9.01 15.28 11.19
C THR A 80 10.25 14.39 11.18
N ALA A 81 10.08 13.07 10.94
CA ALA A 81 11.18 12.10 10.99
C ALA A 81 12.23 12.36 9.91
N ALA A 82 13.49 12.15 10.25
CA ALA A 82 14.59 12.16 9.27
C ALA A 82 14.41 11.06 8.21
N PRO A 83 14.85 11.29 6.95
CA PRO A 83 14.66 10.33 5.85
C PRO A 83 15.15 8.91 6.16
N ARG A 84 16.28 8.77 6.86
CA ARG A 84 16.81 7.46 7.31
C ARG A 84 15.82 6.73 8.24
N ARG A 85 15.14 7.47 9.12
CA ARG A 85 14.14 6.90 10.02
C ARG A 85 12.90 6.45 9.27
N ILE A 86 12.43 7.24 8.28
CA ILE A 86 11.32 6.87 7.40
C ILE A 86 11.63 5.57 6.66
N LEU A 87 12.83 5.43 6.09
CA LEU A 87 13.25 4.20 5.40
C LEU A 87 13.28 2.99 6.35
N ALA A 88 13.72 3.18 7.59
CA ALA A 88 13.71 2.12 8.60
C ALA A 88 12.29 1.67 8.97
N VAL A 89 11.34 2.62 9.12
CA VAL A 89 9.93 2.33 9.39
C VAL A 89 9.28 1.59 8.21
N ARG A 90 9.54 2.02 6.96
CA ARG A 90 9.07 1.33 5.75
C ARG A 90 9.48 -0.14 5.73
N ARG A 91 10.73 -0.44 6.05
CA ARG A 91 11.24 -1.83 6.03
C ARG A 91 10.57 -2.72 7.07
N ARG A 92 10.21 -2.19 8.24
CA ARG A 92 9.76 -2.99 9.38
C ARG A 92 8.26 -2.93 9.61
N ALA A 93 7.62 -1.81 9.30
CA ALA A 93 6.26 -1.55 9.72
C ALA A 93 5.26 -1.26 8.58
N LEU A 94 5.73 -0.81 7.40
CA LEU A 94 4.84 -0.33 6.35
C LEU A 94 4.99 -1.12 5.04
N GLY A 95 4.04 -1.99 4.73
CA GLY A 95 3.87 -2.54 3.39
C GLY A 95 3.06 -1.60 2.50
N TYR A 96 3.41 -1.46 1.22
CA TYR A 96 2.66 -0.66 0.27
C TYR A 96 2.51 -1.37 -1.08
N VAL A 97 1.30 -1.77 -1.38
CA VAL A 97 0.91 -2.25 -2.71
C VAL A 97 0.42 -1.06 -3.53
N THR A 98 1.21 -0.65 -4.50
CA THR A 98 0.89 0.45 -5.42
C THR A 98 -0.04 -0.03 -6.53
N GLN A 99 -0.74 0.90 -7.19
CA GLN A 99 -1.66 0.59 -8.28
C GLN A 99 -0.97 -0.13 -9.47
N PHE A 100 0.31 0.16 -9.73
CA PHE A 100 1.05 -0.41 -10.85
C PHE A 100 2.37 -1.04 -10.41
N LEU A 101 2.71 -2.17 -11.04
CA LEU A 101 4.00 -2.81 -10.86
C LEU A 101 5.13 -1.91 -11.38
N ARG A 102 6.10 -1.63 -10.52
CA ARG A 102 7.37 -1.01 -10.91
C ARG A 102 8.42 -2.11 -11.00
N ALA A 103 8.45 -2.81 -12.13
CA ALA A 103 9.42 -3.86 -12.36
C ALA A 103 10.77 -3.30 -12.83
N VAL A 104 11.85 -3.90 -12.34
CA VAL A 104 13.18 -3.66 -12.88
C VAL A 104 13.32 -4.42 -14.20
N PRO A 105 13.77 -3.79 -15.30
CA PRO A 105 13.96 -4.49 -16.57
C PRO A 105 14.92 -5.68 -16.42
N ARG A 106 14.62 -6.78 -17.12
CA ARG A 106 15.44 -8.02 -17.17
C ARG A 106 15.51 -8.81 -15.86
N VAL A 107 14.71 -8.47 -14.85
CA VAL A 107 14.57 -9.27 -13.63
C VAL A 107 13.34 -10.17 -13.76
N SER A 108 13.47 -11.45 -13.39
CA SER A 108 12.39 -12.42 -13.50
C SER A 108 11.23 -12.10 -12.53
N ALA A 109 10.01 -12.57 -12.85
CA ALA A 109 8.85 -12.40 -11.97
C ALA A 109 9.09 -13.02 -10.58
N LEU A 110 9.74 -14.19 -10.55
CA LEU A 110 10.06 -14.88 -9.29
C LEU A 110 11.02 -14.05 -8.43
N ASP A 111 12.10 -13.53 -9.02
CA ASP A 111 13.06 -12.70 -8.29
C ASP A 111 12.45 -11.37 -7.80
N ILE A 112 11.58 -10.75 -8.62
CA ILE A 112 10.84 -9.54 -8.23
C ILE A 112 9.97 -9.79 -7.01
N VAL A 113 9.32 -10.95 -6.93
CA VAL A 113 8.45 -11.29 -5.79
C VAL A 113 9.27 -11.69 -4.57
N ALA A 114 10.41 -12.36 -4.72
CA ALA A 114 11.29 -12.76 -3.63
C ALA A 114 12.09 -11.59 -3.02
N GLU A 115 12.38 -10.56 -3.84
CA GLU A 115 13.26 -9.44 -3.48
C GLU A 115 12.93 -8.78 -2.13
N PRO A 116 11.68 -8.49 -1.76
CA PRO A 116 11.39 -7.86 -0.47
C PRO A 116 11.85 -8.67 0.74
N LEU A 117 11.65 -9.99 0.73
CA LEU A 117 12.10 -10.87 1.83
C LEU A 117 13.63 -10.95 1.89
N ILE A 118 14.29 -11.01 0.73
CA ILE A 118 15.76 -11.00 0.66
C ILE A 118 16.32 -9.67 1.21
N ALA A 119 15.68 -8.55 0.88
CA ALA A 119 16.05 -7.23 1.39
C ALA A 119 15.83 -7.08 2.91
N GLU A 120 14.93 -7.87 3.49
CA GLU A 120 14.71 -7.99 4.94
C GLU A 120 15.69 -8.96 5.63
N GLY A 121 16.50 -9.68 4.84
CA GLY A 121 17.54 -10.59 5.35
C GLY A 121 17.17 -12.07 5.34
N ALA A 122 16.08 -12.46 4.67
CA ALA A 122 15.74 -13.87 4.51
C ALA A 122 16.76 -14.61 3.62
N VAL A 123 16.93 -15.89 3.88
CA VAL A 123 17.75 -16.77 3.04
C VAL A 123 17.13 -16.84 1.64
N THR A 124 17.94 -16.67 0.60
CA THR A 124 17.47 -16.59 -0.79
C THR A 124 16.61 -17.80 -1.20
N ALA A 125 16.96 -19.02 -0.79
CA ALA A 125 16.18 -20.22 -1.12
C ALA A 125 14.77 -20.17 -0.49
N GLU A 126 14.67 -19.77 0.79
CA GLU A 126 13.39 -19.64 1.51
C GLU A 126 12.52 -18.54 0.91
N ALA A 127 13.13 -17.39 0.58
CA ALA A 127 12.43 -16.27 -0.07
C ALA A 127 11.90 -16.66 -1.45
N THR A 128 12.67 -17.44 -2.22
CA THR A 128 12.27 -17.94 -3.54
C THR A 128 11.11 -18.94 -3.45
N GLU A 129 11.15 -19.84 -2.46
CA GLU A 129 10.06 -20.79 -2.22
C GLU A 129 8.77 -20.07 -1.82
N ALA A 130 8.85 -19.12 -0.90
CA ALA A 130 7.72 -18.28 -0.48
C ALA A 130 7.15 -17.47 -1.67
N ALA A 131 8.02 -16.91 -2.51
CA ALA A 131 7.62 -16.19 -3.73
C ALA A 131 6.89 -17.11 -4.72
N ALA A 132 7.38 -18.32 -4.94
CA ALA A 132 6.75 -19.33 -5.79
C ALA A 132 5.35 -19.70 -5.27
N ALA A 133 5.21 -19.92 -3.96
CA ALA A 133 3.91 -20.19 -3.32
C ALA A 133 2.93 -19.02 -3.52
N MET A 134 3.39 -17.78 -3.37
CA MET A 134 2.56 -16.59 -3.56
C MET A 134 2.15 -16.39 -5.03
N LEU A 135 3.07 -16.59 -5.98
CA LEU A 135 2.76 -16.56 -7.42
C LEU A 135 1.72 -17.61 -7.80
N LYS A 136 1.82 -18.82 -7.24
CA LYS A 136 0.83 -19.88 -7.43
C LYS A 136 -0.52 -19.50 -6.86
N ARG A 137 -0.55 -18.91 -5.67
CA ARG A 137 -1.79 -18.40 -5.01
C ARG A 137 -2.51 -17.36 -5.89
N PHE A 138 -1.75 -16.48 -6.56
CA PHE A 138 -2.27 -15.50 -7.52
C PHE A 138 -2.48 -16.05 -8.93
N ASN A 139 -2.46 -17.37 -9.12
CA ASN A 139 -2.66 -18.04 -10.41
C ASN A 139 -1.74 -17.51 -11.53
N VAL A 140 -0.50 -17.14 -11.21
CA VAL A 140 0.51 -16.79 -12.20
C VAL A 140 1.08 -18.08 -12.78
N PRO A 141 0.98 -18.33 -14.11
CA PRO A 141 1.49 -19.56 -14.72
C PRO A 141 3.00 -19.73 -14.49
N GLU A 142 3.44 -20.93 -14.13
CA GLU A 142 4.87 -21.23 -13.83
C GLU A 142 5.81 -20.87 -14.99
N ARG A 143 5.36 -21.05 -16.26
CA ARG A 143 6.12 -20.65 -17.45
C ARG A 143 6.51 -19.17 -17.51
N LEU A 144 5.82 -18.31 -16.73
CA LEU A 144 6.09 -16.87 -16.66
C LEU A 144 7.08 -16.49 -15.54
N TRP A 145 7.34 -17.40 -14.59
CA TRP A 145 8.11 -17.06 -13.40
C TRP A 145 9.55 -16.67 -13.69
N SER A 146 10.17 -17.30 -14.68
CA SER A 146 11.55 -17.00 -15.12
C SER A 146 11.65 -15.81 -16.10
N LEU A 147 10.51 -15.23 -16.50
CA LEU A 147 10.48 -14.15 -17.48
C LEU A 147 10.30 -12.77 -16.82
N PRO A 148 10.84 -11.70 -17.42
CA PRO A 148 10.60 -10.33 -16.94
C PRO A 148 9.14 -9.90 -17.19
N PRO A 149 8.46 -9.29 -16.18
CA PRO A 149 7.04 -8.92 -16.31
C PRO A 149 6.74 -7.81 -17.31
N ALA A 150 7.74 -7.11 -17.85
CA ALA A 150 7.52 -5.98 -18.76
C ALA A 150 6.70 -6.33 -20.02
N THR A 151 6.69 -7.62 -20.42
CA THR A 151 5.95 -8.10 -21.59
C THR A 151 4.62 -8.77 -21.25
N PHE A 152 4.23 -8.81 -19.98
CA PHE A 152 3.02 -9.49 -19.53
C PHE A 152 1.78 -8.59 -19.70
N SER A 153 0.62 -9.23 -19.76
CA SER A 153 -0.66 -8.51 -19.74
C SER A 153 -0.81 -7.69 -18.44
N GLY A 154 -1.63 -6.65 -18.48
CA GLY A 154 -1.88 -5.80 -17.30
C GLY A 154 -2.37 -6.59 -16.08
N GLY A 155 -3.22 -7.61 -16.29
CA GLY A 155 -3.68 -8.49 -15.21
C GLY A 155 -2.59 -9.39 -14.64
N GLU A 156 -1.65 -9.90 -15.47
CA GLU A 156 -0.49 -10.66 -15.00
C GLU A 156 0.49 -9.77 -14.22
N GLN A 157 0.76 -8.56 -14.73
CA GLN A 157 1.58 -7.59 -14.01
C GLN A 157 0.97 -7.23 -12.65
N GLN A 158 -0.35 -7.04 -12.60
CA GLN A 158 -1.05 -6.72 -11.34
C GLN A 158 -0.95 -7.88 -10.34
N ARG A 159 -1.09 -9.14 -10.78
CA ARG A 159 -0.91 -10.30 -9.89
C ARG A 159 0.50 -10.41 -9.33
N ILE A 160 1.52 -10.09 -10.13
CA ILE A 160 2.92 -10.04 -9.66
C ILE A 160 3.13 -8.89 -8.67
N ASN A 161 2.55 -7.71 -8.94
CA ASN A 161 2.59 -6.56 -8.03
C ASN A 161 1.99 -6.92 -6.65
N LEU A 162 0.83 -7.57 -6.66
CA LEU A 162 0.18 -8.06 -5.46
C LEU A 162 1.01 -9.12 -4.74
N ALA A 163 1.51 -10.12 -5.47
CA ALA A 163 2.35 -11.16 -4.90
C ALA A 163 3.58 -10.56 -4.20
N ARG A 164 4.27 -9.61 -4.85
CA ARG A 164 5.43 -8.89 -4.30
C ARG A 164 5.08 -8.09 -3.05
N GLY A 165 4.00 -7.29 -3.10
CA GLY A 165 3.67 -6.37 -2.02
C GLY A 165 2.98 -7.03 -0.82
N LEU A 166 2.36 -8.20 -1.04
CA LEU A 166 1.67 -8.96 0.00
C LEU A 166 2.51 -10.12 0.58
N LEU A 167 3.68 -10.42 0.00
CA LEU A 167 4.56 -11.48 0.49
C LEU A 167 5.12 -11.13 1.88
N PRO A 168 5.72 -9.95 2.13
CA PRO A 168 6.17 -9.58 3.47
C PRO A 168 5.01 -9.39 4.45
N GLU A 169 5.28 -9.64 5.73
CA GLU A 169 4.27 -9.52 6.80
C GLU A 169 4.45 -8.23 7.61
N HIS A 170 4.07 -7.11 7.02
CA HIS A 170 4.13 -5.83 7.72
C HIS A 170 2.94 -5.63 8.69
N PRO A 171 3.17 -5.02 9.86
CA PRO A 171 2.12 -4.65 10.81
C PRO A 171 1.09 -3.67 10.26
N ILE A 172 1.48 -2.85 9.28
CA ILE A 172 0.61 -1.89 8.61
C ILE A 172 0.72 -2.11 7.10
N LEU A 173 -0.42 -2.27 6.43
CA LEU A 173 -0.49 -2.54 5.00
C LEU A 173 -1.31 -1.45 4.30
N LEU A 174 -0.71 -0.82 3.29
CA LEU A 174 -1.34 0.17 2.44
C LEU A 174 -1.66 -0.45 1.08
N LEU A 175 -2.93 -0.39 0.65
CA LEU A 175 -3.41 -0.98 -0.59
C LEU A 175 -4.02 0.10 -1.50
N ASP A 176 -3.37 0.39 -2.62
CA ASP A 176 -3.84 1.38 -3.60
C ASP A 176 -4.47 0.66 -4.80
N GLU A 177 -5.79 0.51 -4.80
CA GLU A 177 -6.59 -0.18 -5.83
C GLU A 177 -6.11 -1.63 -6.13
N PRO A 178 -5.97 -2.50 -5.11
CA PRO A 178 -5.35 -3.80 -5.27
C PRO A 178 -6.13 -4.75 -6.19
N THR A 179 -7.41 -4.50 -6.41
CA THR A 179 -8.29 -5.36 -7.22
C THR A 179 -8.56 -4.84 -8.62
N ALA A 180 -7.96 -3.70 -9.00
CA ALA A 180 -8.06 -3.18 -10.36
C ALA A 180 -7.52 -4.20 -11.38
N SER A 181 -8.22 -4.37 -12.49
CA SER A 181 -7.85 -5.28 -13.59
C SER A 181 -7.76 -6.78 -13.21
N LEU A 182 -8.32 -7.20 -12.08
CA LEU A 182 -8.40 -8.60 -11.67
C LEU A 182 -9.75 -9.23 -12.03
N ASP A 183 -9.72 -10.51 -12.39
CA ASP A 183 -10.90 -11.35 -12.46
C ASP A 183 -11.44 -11.70 -11.06
N ALA A 184 -12.65 -12.26 -11.00
CA ALA A 184 -13.32 -12.59 -9.75
C ALA A 184 -12.49 -13.56 -8.87
N LYS A 185 -11.81 -14.54 -9.51
CA LYS A 185 -10.98 -15.52 -8.81
C LYS A 185 -9.80 -14.86 -8.09
N ASN A 186 -9.09 -13.96 -8.76
CA ASN A 186 -7.94 -13.27 -8.18
C ASN A 186 -8.37 -12.15 -7.20
N ARG A 187 -9.55 -11.54 -7.37
CA ARG A 187 -10.15 -10.66 -6.36
C ARG A 187 -10.40 -11.40 -5.04
N ALA A 188 -10.97 -12.60 -5.10
CA ALA A 188 -11.16 -13.43 -3.92
C ALA A 188 -9.84 -13.74 -3.18
N VAL A 189 -8.75 -14.01 -3.91
CA VAL A 189 -7.41 -14.19 -3.30
C VAL A 189 -6.97 -12.95 -2.52
N VAL A 190 -7.21 -11.74 -3.04
CA VAL A 190 -6.88 -10.49 -2.33
C VAL A 190 -7.71 -10.36 -1.05
N VAL A 191 -9.03 -10.62 -1.13
CA VAL A 191 -9.94 -10.59 0.03
C VAL A 191 -9.47 -11.56 1.12
N ASP A 192 -9.14 -12.80 0.74
CA ASP A 192 -8.65 -13.81 1.68
C ASP A 192 -7.35 -13.38 2.37
N ILE A 193 -6.38 -12.85 1.61
CA ILE A 193 -5.12 -12.35 2.18
C ILE A 193 -5.37 -11.19 3.13
N VAL A 194 -6.25 -10.25 2.78
CA VAL A 194 -6.61 -9.13 3.67
C VAL A 194 -7.22 -9.65 4.97
N ARG A 195 -8.15 -10.61 4.90
CA ARG A 195 -8.76 -11.24 6.08
C ARG A 195 -7.72 -11.96 6.95
N GLU A 196 -6.80 -12.71 6.33
CA GLU A 196 -5.70 -13.37 7.04
C GLU A 196 -4.79 -12.38 7.75
N ARG A 197 -4.42 -11.27 7.09
CA ARG A 197 -3.59 -10.22 7.68
C ARG A 197 -4.30 -9.52 8.84
N LYS A 198 -5.59 -9.21 8.70
CA LYS A 198 -6.41 -8.67 9.80
C LYS A 198 -6.43 -9.61 11.00
N ALA A 199 -6.68 -10.90 10.75
CA ALA A 199 -6.71 -11.91 11.82
C ALA A 199 -5.38 -12.06 12.57
N ARG A 200 -4.25 -11.75 11.89
CA ARG A 200 -2.91 -11.69 12.49
C ARG A 200 -2.58 -10.34 13.14
N GLY A 201 -3.53 -9.41 13.18
CA GLY A 201 -3.39 -8.11 13.83
C GLY A 201 -2.82 -6.99 12.96
N ALA A 202 -2.66 -7.18 11.65
CA ALA A 202 -2.23 -6.09 10.77
C ALA A 202 -3.33 -5.02 10.66
N ALA A 203 -2.93 -3.74 10.72
CA ALA A 203 -3.77 -2.60 10.39
C ALA A 203 -3.69 -2.34 8.88
N ILE A 204 -4.83 -2.19 8.21
CA ILE A 204 -4.88 -2.03 6.76
C ILE A 204 -5.54 -0.71 6.40
N VAL A 205 -4.94 0.05 5.49
CA VAL A 205 -5.57 1.23 4.86
C VAL A 205 -5.65 0.96 3.36
N ALA A 206 -6.87 0.88 2.83
CA ALA A 206 -7.11 0.47 1.46
C ALA A 206 -7.93 1.50 0.66
N ILE A 207 -7.65 1.59 -0.63
CA ILE A 207 -8.51 2.24 -1.63
C ILE A 207 -9.10 1.11 -2.47
N VAL A 208 -10.42 0.99 -2.50
CA VAL A 208 -11.14 -0.05 -3.25
C VAL A 208 -12.33 0.58 -3.94
N HIS A 209 -12.48 0.33 -5.24
CA HIS A 209 -13.61 0.82 -6.04
C HIS A 209 -14.75 -0.20 -6.17
N ASP A 210 -14.44 -1.50 -6.08
CA ASP A 210 -15.42 -2.59 -6.12
C ASP A 210 -16.19 -2.62 -4.78
N GLU A 211 -17.51 -2.43 -4.84
CA GLU A 211 -18.35 -2.38 -3.64
C GLU A 211 -18.37 -3.71 -2.89
N GLN A 212 -18.42 -4.83 -3.61
CA GLN A 212 -18.42 -6.15 -2.99
C GLN A 212 -17.11 -6.42 -2.24
N VAL A 213 -15.97 -6.09 -2.86
CA VAL A 213 -14.67 -6.23 -2.19
C VAL A 213 -14.58 -5.32 -0.97
N ARG A 214 -15.08 -4.07 -1.09
CA ARG A 214 -15.12 -3.15 0.05
C ARG A 214 -15.92 -3.74 1.21
N ASP A 215 -17.12 -4.23 0.93
CA ASP A 215 -18.02 -4.78 1.95
C ASP A 215 -17.45 -6.07 2.59
N ASP A 216 -16.63 -6.81 1.84
CA ASP A 216 -15.96 -8.02 2.30
C ASP A 216 -14.77 -7.76 3.25
N ILE A 217 -14.09 -6.61 3.13
CA ILE A 217 -12.84 -6.34 3.89
C ILE A 217 -12.94 -5.19 4.88
N ALA A 218 -13.82 -4.19 4.64
CA ALA A 218 -13.85 -2.96 5.42
C ALA A 218 -14.45 -3.16 6.81
N ASP A 219 -13.79 -2.65 7.83
CA ASP A 219 -14.36 -2.46 9.17
C ASP A 219 -14.80 -1.01 9.34
N VAL A 220 -14.09 -0.08 8.69
CA VAL A 220 -14.39 1.35 8.71
C VAL A 220 -14.26 1.90 7.29
N ALA A 221 -15.24 2.70 6.86
CA ALA A 221 -15.18 3.47 5.63
C ALA A 221 -15.04 4.96 5.95
N VAL A 222 -14.10 5.62 5.29
CA VAL A 222 -13.82 7.05 5.48
C VAL A 222 -13.97 7.75 4.14
N ASP A 223 -14.97 8.64 4.04
CA ASP A 223 -15.13 9.50 2.87
C ASP A 223 -14.07 10.62 2.91
N VAL A 224 -13.18 10.59 1.91
CA VAL A 224 -12.06 11.55 1.78
C VAL A 224 -12.53 12.92 1.31
N THR A 225 -13.73 13.05 0.74
CA THR A 225 -14.27 14.35 0.29
C THR A 225 -14.37 15.36 1.42
N ARG A 226 -14.58 14.91 2.65
CA ARG A 226 -14.61 15.77 3.85
C ARG A 226 -13.28 16.47 4.15
N PHE A 227 -12.18 16.00 3.57
CA PHE A 227 -10.84 16.54 3.72
C PHE A 227 -10.36 17.29 2.47
N ALA A 228 -11.11 17.17 1.36
CA ALA A 228 -10.78 17.86 0.12
C ALA A 228 -10.98 19.37 0.31
N THR A 229 -10.00 20.13 -0.11
CA THR A 229 -10.16 21.58 -0.21
C THR A 229 -11.01 21.90 -1.43
N ALA A 230 -12.03 22.76 -1.28
CA ALA A 230 -12.79 23.25 -2.42
C ALA A 230 -11.81 23.87 -3.45
N ALA A 231 -11.97 23.44 -4.70
CA ALA A 231 -11.18 23.96 -5.82
C ALA A 231 -11.57 25.41 -6.12
#